data_7570abb5b0bb5f3f580e44755a703ca8
#
_entry.id   7570abb5b0bb5f3f580e44755a703ca8
#
_cell.length_a   1.000
_cell.length_b   1.000
_cell.length_c   1.000
_cell.angle_alpha   90.00
_cell.angle_beta   90.00
_cell.angle_gamma   90.00
#
_symmetry.space_group_name_H-M   'P 1'
#
loop_
_entity.id
_entity.type
_entity.pdbx_description
1 polymer ?
#
loop_
_entity_poly.entity_id
_entity_poly.type
_entity_poly.pdbx_seq_one_letter_code
_entity_poly.pdbx_strand_id
1 'polypeptide(L)'
;MPIRNITVAETGRVTAVLADTDVAWIMTYEADGTNSYTGQAHMTDGGYPVSISLSPDGELLAISYLYVDAGVVKSNVTFYNFGPVGENQSDYMVSAYSYSDLVVPKVQFMNNDTAFAVGDSRLMIYSGTQKPVTAGEYLYDDEIQSIFYSDKYVGLVFLSDQAETKYRMDVYNTSAAKVGSYYFDVDYTDIFFGDDDMVIYNESECQIFTTDGVEKYHGSFGKSARLLLPAGGSYKYYLVTDSTIDTIQLK
;
A
#
# COMPACT_ATOMS: atom_id res chain seq x y z
N MET A 1 -24.86 6.23 -9.85
CA MET A 1 -23.83 5.18 -9.69
C MET A 1 -23.20 5.32 -8.31
N PRO A 2 -23.03 4.25 -7.54
CA PRO A 2 -22.38 4.34 -6.23
C PRO A 2 -20.86 4.55 -6.38
N ILE A 3 -20.28 5.31 -5.45
CA ILE A 3 -18.83 5.41 -5.31
C ILE A 3 -18.32 4.06 -4.76
N ARG A 4 -17.37 3.46 -5.44
CA ARG A 4 -16.76 2.18 -5.08
C ARG A 4 -15.38 2.34 -4.44
N ASN A 5 -14.64 3.32 -4.90
CA ASN A 5 -13.29 3.58 -4.42
C ASN A 5 -12.98 5.09 -4.47
N ILE A 6 -12.14 5.56 -3.57
CA ILE A 6 -11.70 6.96 -3.53
C ILE A 6 -10.25 7.00 -3.04
N THR A 7 -9.46 7.88 -3.62
CA THR A 7 -8.07 8.17 -3.20
C THR A 7 -7.84 9.68 -3.20
N VAL A 8 -7.00 10.15 -2.29
CA VAL A 8 -6.71 11.57 -2.11
C VAL A 8 -5.20 11.76 -2.08
N ALA A 9 -4.70 12.70 -2.85
CA ALA A 9 -3.31 13.14 -2.84
C ALA A 9 -3.06 14.20 -1.75
N GLU A 10 -1.80 14.41 -1.35
CA GLU A 10 -1.43 15.47 -0.39
C GLU A 10 -1.73 16.87 -0.93
N THR A 11 -1.75 17.05 -2.24
CA THR A 11 -2.15 18.29 -2.93
C THR A 11 -3.65 18.58 -2.82
N GLY A 12 -4.45 17.65 -2.31
CA GLY A 12 -5.91 17.75 -2.25
C GLY A 12 -6.62 17.29 -3.52
N ARG A 13 -5.91 16.81 -4.54
CA ARG A 13 -6.51 16.13 -5.70
C ARG A 13 -7.17 14.84 -5.28
N VAL A 14 -8.38 14.59 -5.77
CA VAL A 14 -9.19 13.41 -5.41
C VAL A 14 -9.56 12.65 -6.68
N THR A 15 -9.36 11.34 -6.67
CA THR A 15 -9.92 10.46 -7.71
C THR A 15 -10.93 9.50 -7.10
N ALA A 16 -12.10 9.40 -7.72
CA ALA A 16 -13.16 8.49 -7.35
C ALA A 16 -13.49 7.53 -8.50
N VAL A 17 -13.78 6.28 -8.16
CA VAL A 17 -14.36 5.29 -9.06
C VAL A 17 -15.84 5.13 -8.73
N LEU A 18 -16.70 5.41 -9.71
CA LEU A 18 -18.12 5.18 -9.65
C LEU A 18 -18.44 4.02 -10.60
N ALA A 19 -19.02 2.96 -10.08
CA ALA A 19 -19.31 1.77 -10.89
C ALA A 19 -20.74 1.30 -10.73
N ASP A 20 -21.32 0.88 -11.84
CA ASP A 20 -22.57 0.15 -11.97
C ASP A 20 -22.28 -1.22 -12.60
N THR A 21 -23.31 -1.93 -13.11
CA THR A 21 -23.19 -3.31 -13.61
C THR A 21 -22.24 -3.47 -14.79
N ASP A 22 -22.21 -2.52 -15.72
CA ASP A 22 -21.49 -2.69 -17.01
C ASP A 22 -20.42 -1.63 -17.26
N VAL A 23 -20.39 -0.56 -16.47
CA VAL A 23 -19.53 0.62 -16.69
C VAL A 23 -18.97 1.15 -15.39
N ALA A 24 -17.70 1.47 -15.38
CA ALA A 24 -17.06 2.25 -14.33
C ALA A 24 -16.60 3.60 -14.85
N TRP A 25 -16.83 4.65 -14.06
CA TRP A 25 -16.32 5.99 -14.30
C TRP A 25 -15.18 6.30 -13.33
N ILE A 26 -14.09 6.81 -13.87
CA ILE A 26 -12.94 7.29 -13.12
C ILE A 26 -12.96 8.81 -13.23
N MET A 27 -13.15 9.49 -12.12
CA MET A 27 -13.33 10.94 -12.08
C MET A 27 -12.29 11.55 -11.15
N THR A 28 -11.50 12.49 -11.68
CA THR A 28 -10.49 13.22 -10.90
C THR A 28 -10.90 14.67 -10.75
N TYR A 29 -10.76 15.18 -9.54
CA TYR A 29 -11.07 16.54 -9.15
C TYR A 29 -9.87 17.19 -8.49
N GLU A 30 -9.64 18.45 -8.84
CA GLU A 30 -8.64 19.29 -8.19
C GLU A 30 -9.12 19.70 -6.79
N ALA A 31 -8.22 20.25 -5.98
CA ALA A 31 -8.52 20.70 -4.61
C ALA A 31 -9.63 21.76 -4.55
N ASP A 32 -9.84 22.54 -5.61
CA ASP A 32 -10.91 23.52 -5.73
C ASP A 32 -12.25 22.94 -6.18
N GLY A 33 -12.31 21.62 -6.41
CA GLY A 33 -13.49 20.89 -6.87
C GLY A 33 -13.68 20.87 -8.39
N THR A 34 -12.75 21.44 -9.18
CA THR A 34 -12.80 21.38 -10.63
C THR A 34 -12.56 19.97 -11.11
N ASN A 35 -13.44 19.42 -11.96
CA ASN A 35 -13.21 18.14 -12.60
C ASN A 35 -12.10 18.28 -13.66
N SER A 36 -10.97 17.59 -13.46
CA SER A 36 -9.81 17.64 -14.36
C SER A 36 -9.71 16.42 -15.27
N TYR A 37 -10.37 15.32 -14.92
CA TYR A 37 -10.37 14.09 -15.73
C TYR A 37 -11.67 13.30 -15.55
N THR A 38 -12.18 12.75 -16.64
CA THR A 38 -13.26 11.78 -16.64
C THR A 38 -12.97 10.69 -17.65
N GLY A 39 -12.66 9.50 -17.18
CA GLY A 39 -12.45 8.30 -17.98
C GLY A 39 -13.59 7.30 -17.77
N GLN A 40 -13.83 6.47 -18.77
CA GLN A 40 -14.81 5.39 -18.71
C GLN A 40 -14.13 4.06 -18.97
N ALA A 41 -14.29 3.10 -18.06
CA ALA A 41 -13.89 1.72 -18.26
C ALA A 41 -15.11 0.85 -18.52
N HIS A 42 -15.14 0.19 -19.69
CA HIS A 42 -16.13 -0.84 -19.99
C HIS A 42 -15.68 -2.18 -19.40
N MET A 43 -16.52 -2.79 -18.59
CA MET A 43 -16.17 -4.04 -17.88
C MET A 43 -15.93 -5.22 -18.81
N THR A 44 -16.51 -5.18 -20.02
CA THR A 44 -16.31 -6.22 -21.06
C THR A 44 -14.93 -6.16 -21.71
N ASP A 45 -14.33 -4.98 -21.83
CA ASP A 45 -13.10 -4.77 -22.60
C ASP A 45 -11.90 -4.37 -21.73
N GLY A 46 -12.14 -3.63 -20.63
CA GLY A 46 -11.09 -3.06 -19.77
C GLY A 46 -11.02 -3.63 -18.36
N GLY A 47 -12.02 -4.43 -17.99
CA GLY A 47 -12.12 -5.00 -16.66
C GLY A 47 -12.74 -4.05 -15.61
N TYR A 48 -13.02 -4.60 -14.45
CA TYR A 48 -13.56 -3.87 -13.31
C TYR A 48 -12.42 -3.26 -12.49
N PRO A 49 -12.43 -1.94 -12.21
CA PRO A 49 -11.43 -1.30 -11.37
C PRO A 49 -11.62 -1.74 -9.90
N VAL A 50 -10.61 -2.41 -9.34
CA VAL A 50 -10.64 -3.01 -8.00
C VAL A 50 -10.02 -2.09 -6.96
N SER A 51 -8.87 -1.50 -7.28
CA SER A 51 -8.11 -0.63 -6.36
C SER A 51 -7.52 0.54 -7.12
N ILE A 52 -7.47 1.70 -6.45
CA ILE A 52 -6.88 2.93 -7.00
C ILE A 52 -5.96 3.57 -5.97
N SER A 53 -4.93 4.27 -6.43
CA SER A 53 -4.06 5.09 -5.60
C SER A 53 -3.50 6.26 -6.40
N LEU A 54 -3.60 7.49 -5.85
CA LEU A 54 -2.86 8.66 -6.34
C LEU A 54 -1.47 8.72 -5.70
N SER A 55 -0.48 9.21 -6.45
CA SER A 55 0.79 9.65 -5.87
C SER A 55 0.56 10.84 -4.92
N PRO A 56 1.44 11.05 -3.91
CA PRO A 56 1.29 12.18 -2.98
C PRO A 56 1.16 13.54 -3.66
N ASP A 57 1.89 13.79 -4.75
CA ASP A 57 1.78 15.01 -5.56
C ASP A 57 0.54 15.07 -6.46
N GLY A 58 -0.18 13.95 -6.60
CA GLY A 58 -1.39 13.83 -7.41
C GLY A 58 -1.15 13.77 -8.93
N GLU A 59 0.09 13.66 -9.40
CA GLU A 59 0.38 13.58 -10.84
C GLU A 59 0.15 12.19 -11.43
N LEU A 60 0.42 11.12 -10.65
CA LEU A 60 0.22 9.75 -11.07
C LEU A 60 -1.00 9.11 -10.41
N LEU A 61 -1.74 8.33 -11.18
CA LEU A 61 -2.81 7.47 -10.69
C LEU A 61 -2.50 6.03 -11.10
N ALA A 62 -2.50 5.11 -10.13
CA ALA A 62 -2.45 3.68 -10.36
C ALA A 62 -3.84 3.08 -10.18
N ILE A 63 -4.22 2.17 -11.08
CA ILE A 63 -5.48 1.42 -11.00
C ILE A 63 -5.20 -0.06 -11.28
N SER A 64 -5.70 -0.95 -10.43
CA SER A 64 -5.80 -2.37 -10.76
C SER A 64 -7.18 -2.68 -11.33
N TYR A 65 -7.21 -3.44 -12.40
CA TYR A 65 -8.42 -3.93 -13.05
C TYR A 65 -8.48 -5.45 -12.99
N LEU A 66 -9.67 -6.00 -12.82
CA LEU A 66 -9.95 -7.43 -12.84
C LEU A 66 -10.90 -7.75 -13.98
N TYR A 67 -10.57 -8.75 -14.78
CA TYR A 67 -11.44 -9.24 -15.87
C TYR A 67 -11.25 -10.73 -16.11
N VAL A 68 -12.14 -11.32 -16.89
CA VAL A 68 -12.05 -12.71 -17.32
C VAL A 68 -11.95 -12.73 -18.84
N ASP A 69 -10.87 -13.35 -19.36
CA ASP A 69 -10.65 -13.52 -20.78
C ASP A 69 -10.46 -15.01 -21.09
N ALA A 70 -11.29 -15.53 -21.99
CA ALA A 70 -11.31 -16.95 -22.37
C ALA A 70 -11.40 -17.92 -21.15
N GLY A 71 -12.09 -17.52 -20.09
CA GLY A 71 -12.26 -18.31 -18.88
C GLY A 71 -11.08 -18.22 -17.89
N VAL A 72 -10.07 -17.40 -18.19
CA VAL A 72 -8.92 -17.15 -17.32
C VAL A 72 -9.10 -15.81 -16.62
N VAL A 73 -8.88 -15.80 -15.31
CA VAL A 73 -8.86 -14.56 -14.52
C VAL A 73 -7.59 -13.79 -14.85
N LYS A 74 -7.74 -12.50 -15.13
CA LYS A 74 -6.62 -11.61 -15.44
C LYS A 74 -6.74 -10.32 -14.64
N SER A 75 -5.61 -9.74 -14.30
CA SER A 75 -5.52 -8.39 -13.74
C SER A 75 -4.62 -7.51 -14.60
N ASN A 76 -5.00 -6.23 -14.71
CA ASN A 76 -4.15 -5.19 -15.27
C ASN A 76 -3.80 -4.19 -14.17
N VAL A 77 -2.54 -3.78 -14.08
CA VAL A 77 -2.11 -2.62 -13.30
C VAL A 77 -1.76 -1.52 -14.30
N THR A 78 -2.53 -0.43 -14.29
CA THR A 78 -2.43 0.66 -15.25
C THR A 78 -2.07 1.95 -14.54
N PHE A 79 -1.15 2.71 -15.13
CA PHE A 79 -0.73 4.02 -14.65
C PHE A 79 -1.17 5.11 -15.61
N TYR A 80 -1.74 6.16 -15.04
CA TYR A 80 -2.13 7.39 -15.69
C TYR A 80 -1.26 8.53 -15.19
N ASN A 81 -0.92 9.48 -16.05
CA ASN A 81 -0.14 10.66 -15.69
C ASN A 81 -0.95 11.90 -16.04
N PHE A 82 -1.35 12.69 -15.06
CA PHE A 82 -2.12 13.93 -15.25
C PHE A 82 -1.23 15.17 -15.47
N GLY A 83 0.08 14.99 -15.56
CA GLY A 83 1.05 16.00 -15.96
C GLY A 83 1.30 16.03 -17.46
N PRO A 84 2.26 16.85 -17.92
CA PRO A 84 2.53 17.10 -19.36
C PRO A 84 2.86 15.85 -20.17
N VAL A 85 3.39 14.80 -19.53
CA VAL A 85 3.71 13.54 -20.23
C VAL A 85 2.44 12.80 -20.63
N GLY A 86 1.45 12.75 -19.76
CA GLY A 86 0.19 12.07 -20.00
C GLY A 86 -0.74 12.83 -20.95
N GLU A 87 -0.69 14.16 -20.97
CA GLU A 87 -1.46 14.99 -21.92
C GLU A 87 -1.23 14.60 -23.39
N ASN A 88 -0.06 14.04 -23.70
CA ASN A 88 0.30 13.58 -25.05
C ASN A 88 -0.03 12.10 -25.28
N GLN A 89 -0.68 11.42 -24.34
CA GLN A 89 -1.06 10.02 -24.43
C GLN A 89 -2.59 9.89 -24.58
N SER A 90 -3.04 8.77 -25.17
CA SER A 90 -4.46 8.45 -25.17
C SER A 90 -4.93 8.21 -23.74
N ASP A 91 -5.97 8.95 -23.33
CA ASP A 91 -6.60 8.84 -22.02
C ASP A 91 -5.63 8.99 -20.83
N TYR A 92 -4.53 9.75 -21.01
CA TYR A 92 -3.49 9.94 -20.00
C TYR A 92 -2.75 8.66 -19.57
N MET A 93 -2.99 7.53 -20.21
CA MET A 93 -2.37 6.26 -19.88
C MET A 93 -0.90 6.21 -20.33
N VAL A 94 0.02 6.00 -19.39
CA VAL A 94 1.46 6.00 -19.63
C VAL A 94 2.10 4.63 -19.56
N SER A 95 1.57 3.70 -18.76
CA SER A 95 2.00 2.30 -18.74
C SER A 95 0.88 1.37 -18.26
N ALA A 96 0.92 0.11 -18.70
CA ALA A 96 0.00 -0.93 -18.29
C ALA A 96 0.72 -2.30 -18.27
N TYR A 97 0.40 -3.10 -17.28
CA TYR A 97 0.96 -4.43 -17.06
C TYR A 97 -0.16 -5.43 -16.88
N SER A 98 -0.13 -6.51 -17.66
CA SER A 98 -1.14 -7.57 -17.65
C SER A 98 -0.60 -8.82 -16.98
N TYR A 99 -1.40 -9.38 -16.09
CA TYR A 99 -1.09 -10.59 -15.34
C TYR A 99 -2.19 -11.62 -15.56
N SER A 100 -1.80 -12.82 -15.95
CA SER A 100 -2.71 -13.97 -16.12
C SER A 100 -2.68 -14.83 -14.85
N ASP A 101 -3.83 -15.40 -14.50
CA ASP A 101 -4.01 -16.22 -13.27
C ASP A 101 -3.56 -15.48 -12.00
N LEU A 102 -3.85 -14.18 -11.93
CA LEU A 102 -3.50 -13.34 -10.79
C LEU A 102 -4.66 -12.38 -10.51
N VAL A 103 -5.10 -12.31 -9.26
CA VAL A 103 -6.00 -11.28 -8.76
C VAL A 103 -5.17 -10.23 -8.02
N VAL A 104 -5.28 -8.94 -8.41
CA VAL A 104 -4.53 -7.83 -7.80
C VAL A 104 -5.52 -6.92 -7.04
N PRO A 105 -5.84 -7.23 -5.78
CA PRO A 105 -6.81 -6.48 -4.99
C PRO A 105 -6.30 -5.13 -4.46
N LYS A 106 -4.98 -4.89 -4.49
CA LYS A 106 -4.38 -3.69 -3.90
C LYS A 106 -3.32 -3.10 -4.80
N VAL A 107 -3.44 -1.79 -5.08
CA VAL A 107 -2.36 -0.93 -5.57
C VAL A 107 -2.19 0.25 -4.62
N GLN A 108 -0.96 0.72 -4.42
CA GLN A 108 -0.69 1.84 -3.53
C GLN A 108 0.61 2.54 -3.94
N PHE A 109 0.57 3.88 -4.01
CA PHE A 109 1.79 4.68 -4.04
C PHE A 109 2.40 4.76 -2.63
N MET A 110 3.70 4.55 -2.55
CA MET A 110 4.51 4.75 -1.35
C MET A 110 4.97 6.20 -1.27
N ASN A 111 5.39 6.74 -2.41
CA ASN A 111 5.84 8.12 -2.60
C ASN A 111 5.56 8.54 -4.07
N ASN A 112 6.12 9.67 -4.54
CA ASN A 112 5.84 10.19 -5.88
C ASN A 112 6.43 9.37 -7.03
N ASP A 113 7.39 8.50 -6.75
CA ASP A 113 8.09 7.72 -7.78
C ASP A 113 7.97 6.19 -7.61
N THR A 114 7.40 5.72 -6.51
CA THR A 114 7.31 4.29 -6.22
C THR A 114 5.90 3.89 -5.83
N ALA A 115 5.39 2.88 -6.50
CA ALA A 115 4.14 2.22 -6.18
C ALA A 115 4.32 0.71 -6.04
N PHE A 116 3.43 0.06 -5.30
CA PHE A 116 3.35 -1.40 -5.28
C PHE A 116 1.95 -1.88 -5.62
N ALA A 117 1.89 -3.11 -6.10
CA ALA A 117 0.66 -3.86 -6.24
C ALA A 117 0.83 -5.24 -5.58
N VAL A 118 -0.20 -5.67 -4.87
CA VAL A 118 -0.21 -6.97 -4.20
C VAL A 118 -1.29 -7.81 -4.87
N GLY A 119 -0.87 -8.94 -5.42
CA GLY A 119 -1.74 -10.01 -5.93
C GLY A 119 -1.92 -11.11 -4.90
N ASP A 120 -2.66 -12.14 -5.26
CA ASP A 120 -2.87 -13.34 -4.42
C ASP A 120 -1.61 -14.21 -4.27
N SER A 121 -0.64 -14.09 -5.17
CA SER A 121 0.61 -14.86 -5.17
C SER A 121 1.86 -14.05 -5.55
N ARG A 122 1.73 -12.71 -5.64
CA ARG A 122 2.82 -11.86 -6.15
C ARG A 122 2.76 -10.44 -5.60
N LEU A 123 3.90 -9.92 -5.15
CA LEU A 123 4.16 -8.51 -4.95
C LEU A 123 4.87 -7.95 -6.19
N MET A 124 4.37 -6.85 -6.74
CA MET A 124 5.00 -6.07 -7.80
C MET A 124 5.35 -4.68 -7.27
N ILE A 125 6.56 -4.21 -7.55
CA ILE A 125 7.01 -2.85 -7.22
C ILE A 125 7.33 -2.14 -8.53
N TYR A 126 6.81 -0.92 -8.66
CA TYR A 126 6.97 -0.07 -9.84
C TYR A 126 7.71 1.21 -9.44
N SER A 127 8.57 1.71 -10.33
CA SER A 127 9.30 2.95 -10.11
C SER A 127 9.28 3.85 -11.33
N GLY A 128 9.19 5.15 -11.09
CA GLY A 128 9.23 6.20 -12.10
C GLY A 128 8.19 7.30 -11.88
N THR A 129 8.63 8.55 -11.94
CA THR A 129 7.80 9.75 -11.73
C THR A 129 6.91 10.12 -12.90
N GLN A 130 7.15 9.61 -14.09
CA GLN A 130 6.40 9.98 -15.30
C GLN A 130 5.73 8.77 -15.95
N LYS A 131 6.46 7.67 -16.04
CA LYS A 131 6.04 6.42 -16.65
C LYS A 131 6.55 5.27 -15.78
N PRO A 132 5.82 4.87 -14.73
CA PRO A 132 6.24 3.79 -13.86
C PRO A 132 6.53 2.50 -14.63
N VAL A 133 7.66 1.87 -14.30
CA VAL A 133 8.09 0.58 -14.85
C VAL A 133 8.27 -0.42 -13.72
N THR A 134 8.13 -1.71 -14.01
CA THR A 134 8.38 -2.76 -13.03
C THR A 134 9.83 -2.71 -12.56
N ALA A 135 10.03 -2.45 -11.27
CA ALA A 135 11.33 -2.44 -10.60
C ALA A 135 11.67 -3.80 -9.98
N GLY A 136 10.66 -4.53 -9.50
CA GLY A 136 10.82 -5.87 -8.97
C GLY A 136 9.50 -6.61 -8.82
N GLU A 137 9.59 -7.95 -8.84
CA GLU A 137 8.48 -8.87 -8.62
C GLU A 137 8.92 -9.99 -7.68
N TYR A 138 8.06 -10.35 -6.73
CA TYR A 138 8.32 -11.37 -5.72
C TYR A 138 7.13 -12.32 -5.63
N LEU A 139 7.39 -13.60 -5.85
CA LEU A 139 6.41 -14.67 -5.72
C LEU A 139 6.33 -15.14 -4.27
N TYR A 140 5.16 -15.52 -3.84
CA TYR A 140 4.91 -16.22 -2.58
C TYR A 140 3.75 -17.19 -2.74
N ASP A 141 3.80 -18.25 -1.95
CA ASP A 141 2.75 -19.28 -1.92
C ASP A 141 1.92 -19.21 -0.62
N ASP A 142 2.42 -18.46 0.38
CA ASP A 142 1.76 -18.28 1.66
C ASP A 142 0.62 -17.26 1.56
N GLU A 143 -0.44 -17.45 2.34
CA GLU A 143 -1.56 -16.52 2.43
C GLU A 143 -1.16 -15.25 3.20
N ILE A 144 -1.36 -14.08 2.57
CA ILE A 144 -1.12 -12.77 3.21
C ILE A 144 -2.18 -12.54 4.28
N GLN A 145 -1.74 -12.27 5.50
CA GLN A 145 -2.59 -11.88 6.62
C GLN A 145 -2.84 -10.37 6.64
N SER A 146 -1.82 -9.57 6.34
CA SER A 146 -1.90 -8.10 6.35
C SER A 146 -0.82 -7.47 5.48
N ILE A 147 -1.08 -6.21 5.08
CA ILE A 147 -0.15 -5.38 4.31
C ILE A 147 0.03 -4.07 5.06
N PHE A 148 1.27 -3.71 5.38
CA PHE A 148 1.65 -2.43 5.97
C PHE A 148 2.64 -1.71 5.05
N TYR A 149 2.60 -0.39 5.03
CA TYR A 149 3.49 0.39 4.18
C TYR A 149 3.77 1.78 4.74
N SER A 150 4.87 2.36 4.30
CA SER A 150 5.25 3.75 4.48
C SER A 150 5.72 4.33 3.15
N ASP A 151 6.28 5.53 3.19
CA ASP A 151 6.96 6.15 2.04
C ASP A 151 8.24 5.42 1.59
N LYS A 152 8.80 4.53 2.45
CA LYS A 152 10.06 3.82 2.24
C LYS A 152 9.92 2.31 2.10
N TYR A 153 8.91 1.71 2.73
CA TYR A 153 8.79 0.25 2.88
C TYR A 153 7.38 -0.26 2.60
N VAL A 154 7.30 -1.48 2.10
CA VAL A 154 6.09 -2.31 2.11
C VAL A 154 6.40 -3.62 2.80
N GLY A 155 5.56 -4.02 3.75
CA GLY A 155 5.64 -5.26 4.52
C GLY A 155 4.42 -6.14 4.26
N LEU A 156 4.66 -7.41 3.95
CA LEU A 156 3.65 -8.46 3.82
C LEU A 156 3.75 -9.38 5.02
N VAL A 157 2.66 -9.49 5.78
CA VAL A 157 2.60 -10.38 6.94
C VAL A 157 1.99 -11.71 6.53
N PHE A 158 2.65 -12.78 6.93
CA PHE A 158 2.25 -14.17 6.75
C PHE A 158 2.19 -14.89 8.11
N LEU A 159 1.55 -16.04 8.17
CA LEU A 159 1.76 -16.96 9.29
C LEU A 159 3.21 -17.46 9.27
N SER A 160 3.81 -17.61 10.44
CA SER A 160 5.19 -18.07 10.55
C SER A 160 5.30 -19.57 10.22
N ASP A 161 6.38 -19.91 9.55
CA ASP A 161 6.83 -21.31 9.35
C ASP A 161 7.73 -21.81 10.49
N GLN A 162 8.07 -20.94 11.47
CA GLN A 162 8.87 -21.27 12.64
C GLN A 162 7.99 -21.60 13.84
N ALA A 163 8.35 -22.66 14.57
CA ALA A 163 7.55 -23.15 15.68
C ALA A 163 7.45 -22.18 16.88
N GLU A 164 8.40 -21.25 17.00
CA GLU A 164 8.54 -20.35 18.13
C GLU A 164 7.92 -18.96 17.89
N THR A 165 7.40 -18.68 16.68
CA THR A 165 6.83 -17.41 16.31
C THR A 165 5.49 -17.58 15.59
N LYS A 166 4.57 -16.61 15.74
CA LYS A 166 3.24 -16.66 15.12
C LYS A 166 3.25 -16.12 13.69
N TYR A 167 4.04 -15.08 13.47
CA TYR A 167 4.01 -14.31 12.24
C TYR A 167 5.41 -14.12 11.66
N ARG A 168 5.45 -14.00 10.34
CA ARG A 168 6.59 -13.55 9.56
C ARG A 168 6.17 -12.35 8.73
N MET A 169 6.93 -11.25 8.76
CA MET A 169 6.76 -10.14 7.84
C MET A 169 7.95 -10.01 6.91
N ASP A 170 7.70 -10.10 5.61
CA ASP A 170 8.68 -9.84 4.56
C ASP A 170 8.60 -8.38 4.16
N VAL A 171 9.71 -7.65 4.27
CA VAL A 171 9.79 -6.20 4.03
C VAL A 171 10.61 -5.91 2.79
N TYR A 172 10.10 -5.01 1.96
CA TYR A 172 10.73 -4.55 0.72
C TYR A 172 10.80 -3.02 0.71
N ASN A 173 11.86 -2.47 0.12
CA ASN A 173 12.06 -1.03 0.02
C ASN A 173 11.69 -0.47 -1.36
N THR A 174 11.77 0.85 -1.50
CA THR A 174 11.49 1.57 -2.76
C THR A 174 12.44 1.24 -3.90
N SER A 175 13.62 0.68 -3.62
CA SER A 175 14.52 0.16 -4.66
C SER A 175 14.16 -1.26 -5.10
N ALA A 176 12.99 -1.76 -4.70
CA ALA A 176 12.53 -3.12 -4.92
C ALA A 176 13.51 -4.18 -4.37
N ALA A 177 14.20 -3.92 -3.28
CA ALA A 177 15.04 -4.89 -2.61
C ALA A 177 14.31 -5.44 -1.37
N LYS A 178 14.37 -6.77 -1.17
CA LYS A 178 13.92 -7.37 0.10
C LYS A 178 14.91 -6.94 1.20
N VAL A 179 14.40 -6.23 2.19
CA VAL A 179 15.17 -5.73 3.33
C VAL A 179 15.43 -6.87 4.32
N GLY A 180 14.39 -7.68 4.60
CA GLY A 180 14.50 -8.80 5.52
C GLY A 180 13.18 -9.53 5.73
N SER A 181 13.24 -10.56 6.55
CA SER A 181 12.09 -11.27 7.12
C SER A 181 12.15 -11.12 8.64
N TYR A 182 11.07 -10.64 9.22
CA TYR A 182 10.94 -10.36 10.65
C TYR A 182 9.95 -11.35 11.26
N TYR A 183 10.38 -12.06 12.28
CA TYR A 183 9.58 -13.06 12.97
C TYR A 183 9.14 -12.53 14.33
N PHE A 184 7.85 -12.64 14.64
CA PHE A 184 7.30 -12.05 15.86
C PHE A 184 6.08 -12.80 16.38
N ASP A 185 5.74 -12.58 17.66
CA ASP A 185 4.65 -13.26 18.37
C ASP A 185 3.50 -12.35 18.77
N VAL A 186 3.69 -11.03 18.72
CA VAL A 186 2.68 -10.05 19.08
C VAL A 186 1.44 -10.24 18.20
N ASP A 187 0.29 -10.47 18.82
CA ASP A 187 -1.01 -10.45 18.13
C ASP A 187 -1.33 -9.00 17.77
N TYR A 188 -0.72 -8.53 16.70
CA TYR A 188 -0.66 -7.12 16.33
C TYR A 188 -2.03 -6.52 15.96
N THR A 189 -2.23 -5.28 16.37
CA THR A 189 -3.32 -4.42 15.90
C THR A 189 -2.84 -3.55 14.74
N ASP A 190 -1.56 -3.09 14.82
CA ASP A 190 -0.97 -2.25 13.80
C ASP A 190 0.56 -2.43 13.76
N ILE A 191 1.14 -2.09 12.61
CA ILE A 191 2.59 -2.08 12.37
C ILE A 191 2.94 -0.80 11.64
N PHE A 192 3.92 -0.05 12.14
CA PHE A 192 4.42 1.11 11.42
C PHE A 192 5.94 1.08 11.26
N PHE A 193 6.40 1.71 10.19
CA PHE A 193 7.81 1.89 9.89
C PHE A 193 8.23 3.29 10.35
N GLY A 194 9.17 3.35 11.28
CA GLY A 194 9.90 4.57 11.64
C GLY A 194 11.07 4.82 10.70
N ASP A 195 11.94 5.79 11.04
CA ASP A 195 13.12 6.09 10.22
C ASP A 195 14.14 4.94 10.23
N ASP A 196 14.40 4.35 11.40
CA ASP A 196 15.41 3.31 11.61
C ASP A 196 14.84 2.06 12.29
N ASP A 197 13.54 2.02 12.55
CA ASP A 197 12.88 0.95 13.27
C ASP A 197 11.52 0.58 12.65
N MET A 198 11.04 -0.56 13.05
CA MET A 198 9.72 -1.07 12.77
C MET A 198 9.07 -1.46 14.08
N VAL A 199 7.88 -0.97 14.31
CA VAL A 199 7.13 -1.16 15.54
C VAL A 199 5.88 -1.97 15.27
N ILE A 200 5.80 -3.11 15.93
CA ILE A 200 4.67 -4.03 15.92
C ILE A 200 3.99 -3.90 17.27
N TYR A 201 2.70 -3.63 17.31
CA TYR A 201 2.04 -3.44 18.62
C TYR A 201 0.56 -3.83 18.62
N ASN A 202 0.06 -4.02 19.82
CA ASN A 202 -1.37 -4.14 20.13
C ASN A 202 -1.73 -3.25 21.33
N GLU A 203 -2.89 -3.47 21.94
CA GLU A 203 -3.34 -2.69 23.10
C GLU A 203 -2.46 -2.84 24.35
N SER A 204 -1.68 -3.91 24.49
CA SER A 204 -0.99 -4.27 25.72
C SER A 204 0.53 -4.30 25.63
N GLU A 205 1.08 -4.54 24.44
CA GLU A 205 2.51 -4.79 24.24
C GLU A 205 3.00 -4.32 22.87
N CYS A 206 4.31 -4.21 22.73
CA CYS A 206 4.97 -4.01 21.44
C CYS A 206 6.25 -4.81 21.32
N GLN A 207 6.62 -5.07 20.06
CA GLN A 207 7.90 -5.61 19.65
C GLN A 207 8.53 -4.67 18.62
N ILE A 208 9.78 -4.31 18.78
CA ILE A 208 10.47 -3.32 17.96
C ILE A 208 11.72 -3.95 17.38
N PHE A 209 11.85 -3.82 16.06
CA PHE A 209 13.02 -4.24 15.30
C PHE A 209 13.68 -3.02 14.66
N THR A 210 15.00 -3.08 14.50
CA THR A 210 15.67 -2.20 13.56
C THR A 210 15.39 -2.66 12.14
N THR A 211 15.57 -1.78 11.16
CA THR A 211 15.42 -2.09 9.73
C THR A 211 16.41 -3.15 9.23
N ASP A 212 17.52 -3.41 9.95
CA ASP A 212 18.47 -4.49 9.67
C ASP A 212 18.14 -5.81 10.40
N GLY A 213 16.98 -5.90 11.07
CA GLY A 213 16.43 -7.15 11.61
C GLY A 213 16.78 -7.45 13.07
N VAL A 214 17.42 -6.52 13.79
CA VAL A 214 17.74 -6.73 15.21
C VAL A 214 16.54 -6.35 16.08
N GLU A 215 16.07 -7.30 16.89
CA GLU A 215 15.08 -6.98 17.92
C GLU A 215 15.69 -6.05 18.98
N LYS A 216 15.04 -4.92 19.21
CA LYS A 216 15.46 -3.89 20.17
C LYS A 216 14.67 -3.93 21.47
N TYR A 217 13.41 -4.30 21.35
CA TYR A 217 12.52 -4.30 22.50
C TYR A 217 11.36 -5.26 22.27
N HIS A 218 10.98 -5.98 23.31
CA HIS A 218 9.73 -6.71 23.41
C HIS A 218 9.18 -6.57 24.82
N GLY A 219 7.99 -6.01 24.98
CA GLY A 219 7.42 -5.83 26.30
C GLY A 219 6.07 -5.14 26.34
N SER A 220 5.49 -5.15 27.55
CA SER A 220 4.16 -4.61 27.82
C SER A 220 4.22 -3.13 28.20
N PHE A 221 3.18 -2.37 27.81
CA PHE A 221 3.00 -0.97 28.20
C PHE A 221 2.54 -0.78 29.65
N GLY A 222 1.99 -1.82 30.28
CA GLY A 222 1.32 -1.71 31.59
C GLY A 222 0.04 -0.88 31.59
N LYS A 223 -0.43 -0.44 30.41
CA LYS A 223 -1.65 0.34 30.15
C LYS A 223 -2.27 -0.15 28.83
N SER A 224 -3.57 0.06 28.67
CA SER A 224 -4.22 -0.19 27.37
C SER A 224 -3.89 0.92 26.38
N ALA A 225 -3.12 0.59 25.35
CA ALA A 225 -2.78 1.49 24.25
C ALA A 225 -3.91 1.52 23.21
N ARG A 226 -4.27 2.72 22.75
CA ARG A 226 -5.13 2.92 21.58
C ARG A 226 -4.29 3.18 20.34
N LEU A 227 -3.16 3.87 20.52
CA LEU A 227 -2.28 4.23 19.42
C LEU A 227 -0.86 4.43 19.97
N LEU A 228 0.12 3.96 19.21
CA LEU A 228 1.53 4.20 19.45
C LEU A 228 2.09 4.97 18.26
N LEU A 229 2.68 6.14 18.51
CA LEU A 229 3.20 7.02 17.46
C LEU A 229 4.66 7.39 17.73
N PRO A 230 5.51 7.53 16.70
CA PRO A 230 6.86 8.04 16.91
C PRO A 230 6.82 9.48 17.44
N ALA A 231 7.66 9.77 18.47
CA ALA A 231 7.70 11.06 19.15
C ALA A 231 8.93 11.92 18.79
N GLY A 232 9.64 11.55 17.73
CA GLY A 232 10.90 12.16 17.32
C GLY A 232 12.06 11.81 18.26
N GLY A 233 13.13 11.29 17.70
CA GLY A 233 14.31 10.76 18.41
C GLY A 233 14.22 9.26 18.66
N SER A 234 15.39 8.63 18.86
CA SER A 234 15.51 7.18 18.98
C SER A 234 14.73 6.62 20.16
N TYR A 235 13.88 5.65 19.90
CA TYR A 235 13.08 4.89 20.89
C TYR A 235 12.11 5.72 21.72
N LYS A 236 11.70 6.91 21.25
CA LYS A 236 10.67 7.73 21.89
C LYS A 236 9.35 7.60 21.15
N TYR A 237 8.27 7.37 21.90
CA TYR A 237 6.94 7.19 21.34
C TYR A 237 5.91 7.94 22.19
N TYR A 238 4.84 8.39 21.54
CA TYR A 238 3.61 8.80 22.21
C TYR A 238 2.71 7.58 22.36
N LEU A 239 2.44 7.19 23.60
CA LEU A 239 1.46 6.19 23.95
C LEU A 239 0.13 6.90 24.21
N VAL A 240 -0.83 6.72 23.33
CA VAL A 240 -2.18 7.26 23.45
C VAL A 240 -3.07 6.21 24.09
N THR A 241 -3.74 6.58 25.17
CA THR A 241 -4.75 5.77 25.85
C THR A 241 -6.12 6.46 25.75
N ASP A 242 -7.17 5.88 26.32
CA ASP A 242 -8.50 6.53 26.37
C ASP A 242 -8.51 7.89 27.09
N SER A 243 -7.53 8.16 27.95
CA SER A 243 -7.55 9.34 28.84
C SER A 243 -6.26 10.15 28.83
N THR A 244 -5.15 9.62 28.32
CA THR A 244 -3.83 10.28 28.38
C THR A 244 -3.05 10.12 27.08
N ILE A 245 -2.11 11.06 26.87
CA ILE A 245 -1.02 10.92 25.90
C ILE A 245 0.26 10.99 26.72
N ASP A 246 0.97 9.88 26.80
CA ASP A 246 2.22 9.76 27.54
C ASP A 246 3.39 9.67 26.59
N THR A 247 4.49 10.34 26.90
CA THR A 247 5.76 10.10 26.19
C THR A 247 6.48 8.96 26.88
N ILE A 248 6.72 7.87 26.15
CA ILE A 248 7.49 6.73 26.63
C ILE A 248 8.83 6.65 25.92
N GLN A 249 9.83 6.17 26.62
CA GLN A 249 11.13 5.83 26.06
C GLN A 249 11.41 4.37 26.36
N LEU A 250 11.45 3.57 25.32
CA LEU A 250 11.77 2.15 25.40
C LEU A 250 13.29 2.00 25.49
N LYS A 251 13.78 1.16 26.42
CA LYS A 251 15.20 0.97 26.70
C LYS A 251 15.58 -0.48 26.53
#